data_301463fe808450c8e689cb279119eab9
#
_entry.id   301463fe808450c8e689cb279119eab9
#
_cell.length_a   1.000
_cell.length_b   1.000
_cell.length_c   1.000
_cell.angle_alpha   90.00
_cell.angle_beta   90.00
_cell.angle_gamma   90.00
#
_symmetry.space_group_name_H-M   'P 1'
#
loop_
_entity.id
_entity.type
_entity.pdbx_description
1 polymer ?
#
loop_
_entity_poly.entity_id
_entity_poly.type
_entity_poly.pdbx_seq_one_letter_code
_entity_poly.pdbx_strand_id
1 'polypeptide(L)'
;MRNNAINLEEGRLINNGIEEKPFLHERHRAFPAVFENRSHKRILDVAAGVGYAANRIQENYSGQIFCNDLSPTCLKNLHQLNLPVTRYSIDNDGIRFPFASNSFNAVMALATIEHVIQVDDFVKEIYRILDDEGCFYVSAPNYASLLYLLPVVVSGRTFHNPLNPSMKYEFYAHVRYFTYRTLIEYIPQFGFIPEAVYLPLPKSSTTYTDLIARSKLKATIFKMGMSVLYRLSPRWASEPIICFRKSINRSIKFRKVLI
;
A
#
# COMPACT_ATOMS: atom_id res chain seq x y z
N MET A 1 -2.45 23.85 -1.96
CA MET A 1 -1.62 22.65 -1.73
C MET A 1 -2.05 21.44 -2.56
N ARG A 2 -3.35 21.16 -2.68
CA ARG A 2 -3.89 19.99 -3.43
C ARG A 2 -3.49 19.89 -4.90
N ASN A 3 -3.62 20.99 -5.65
CA ASN A 3 -3.22 21.02 -7.05
C ASN A 3 -1.72 20.68 -7.22
N ASN A 4 -0.92 20.91 -6.18
CA ASN A 4 0.51 20.65 -6.23
C ASN A 4 0.83 19.14 -6.14
N ALA A 5 0.12 18.36 -5.31
CA ALA A 5 0.35 16.91 -5.19
C ALA A 5 -0.10 16.17 -6.47
N ILE A 6 -1.27 16.52 -7.01
CA ILE A 6 -1.75 15.97 -8.28
C ILE A 6 -0.79 16.34 -9.43
N ASN A 7 -0.34 17.59 -9.50
CA ASN A 7 0.59 18.03 -10.54
C ASN A 7 1.97 17.36 -10.42
N LEU A 8 2.44 17.09 -9.20
CA LEU A 8 3.69 16.36 -8.97
C LEU A 8 3.55 14.90 -9.40
N GLU A 9 2.42 14.26 -9.09
CA GLU A 9 2.15 12.88 -9.53
C GLU A 9 2.03 12.80 -11.06
N GLU A 10 1.26 13.71 -11.69
CA GLU A 10 1.17 13.80 -13.15
C GLU A 10 2.55 14.01 -13.78
N GLY A 11 3.36 14.91 -13.24
CA GLY A 11 4.73 15.14 -13.72
C GLY A 11 5.61 13.89 -13.59
N ARG A 12 5.46 13.13 -12.50
CA ARG A 12 6.17 11.86 -12.29
C ARG A 12 5.76 10.81 -13.32
N LEU A 13 4.45 10.67 -13.56
CA LEU A 13 3.91 9.70 -14.52
C LEU A 13 4.28 10.02 -15.96
N ILE A 14 4.22 11.31 -16.35
CA ILE A 14 4.61 11.77 -17.69
C ILE A 14 6.12 11.51 -17.94
N ASN A 15 6.97 11.84 -16.96
CA ASN A 15 8.42 11.73 -17.09
C ASN A 15 8.92 10.27 -17.03
N ASN A 16 8.27 9.42 -16.24
CA ASN A 16 8.71 8.04 -16.02
C ASN A 16 7.97 7.01 -16.89
N GLY A 17 6.90 7.42 -17.56
CA GLY A 17 5.98 6.52 -18.29
C GLY A 17 5.06 5.73 -17.36
N ILE A 18 4.01 5.17 -17.95
CA ILE A 18 3.04 4.27 -17.26
C ILE A 18 3.48 2.81 -17.39
N GLU A 19 4.52 2.54 -18.17
CA GLU A 19 4.97 1.18 -18.44
C GLU A 19 5.16 0.40 -17.14
N GLU A 20 4.66 -0.83 -17.14
CA GLU A 20 4.87 -1.79 -16.07
C GLU A 20 6.38 -1.96 -15.90
N LYS A 21 6.95 -1.21 -14.96
CA LYS A 21 8.36 -1.36 -14.65
C LYS A 21 8.56 -2.81 -14.24
N PRO A 22 9.61 -3.49 -14.72
CA PRO A 22 9.91 -4.88 -14.31
C PRO A 22 10.03 -5.02 -12.79
N PHE A 23 10.09 -3.90 -12.08
CA PHE A 23 10.18 -3.74 -10.62
C PHE A 23 8.91 -3.13 -10.03
N LEU A 24 7.75 -3.69 -10.35
CA LEU A 24 6.55 -3.40 -9.57
C LEU A 24 6.84 -3.56 -8.08
N HIS A 25 6.37 -2.60 -7.30
CA HIS A 25 6.48 -2.69 -5.84
C HIS A 25 5.92 -4.03 -5.37
N GLU A 26 6.61 -4.66 -4.42
CA GLU A 26 6.26 -5.99 -3.92
C GLU A 26 4.83 -6.06 -3.42
N ARG A 27 4.30 -4.95 -2.84
CA ARG A 27 2.90 -4.84 -2.41
C ARG A 27 1.90 -5.13 -3.53
N HIS A 28 2.14 -4.64 -4.76
CA HIS A 28 1.24 -4.89 -5.88
C HIS A 28 1.29 -6.34 -6.35
N ARG A 29 2.46 -6.99 -6.26
CA ARG A 29 2.64 -8.40 -6.62
C ARG A 29 2.04 -9.37 -5.62
N ALA A 30 1.86 -8.93 -4.37
CA ALA A 30 1.31 -9.76 -3.30
C ALA A 30 -0.15 -10.15 -3.53
N PHE A 31 -0.90 -9.34 -4.27
CA PHE A 31 -2.29 -9.65 -4.60
C PHE A 31 -2.40 -10.56 -5.83
N PRO A 32 -3.40 -11.48 -5.88
CA PRO A 32 -4.44 -11.74 -4.88
C PRO A 32 -4.01 -12.65 -3.71
N ALA A 33 -2.74 -13.07 -3.59
CA ALA A 33 -2.27 -13.98 -2.54
C ALA A 33 -2.57 -13.47 -1.12
N VAL A 34 -2.57 -12.14 -0.92
CA VAL A 34 -2.94 -11.48 0.35
C VAL A 34 -4.38 -11.81 0.77
N PHE A 35 -5.28 -12.10 -0.18
CA PHE A 35 -6.65 -12.47 0.15
C PHE A 35 -6.77 -13.91 0.67
N GLU A 36 -5.75 -14.74 0.49
CA GLU A 36 -5.73 -16.15 0.94
C GLU A 36 -6.97 -16.91 0.48
N ASN A 37 -7.70 -17.51 1.46
CA ASN A 37 -8.95 -18.24 1.25
C ASN A 37 -10.19 -17.36 1.46
N ARG A 38 -10.08 -16.04 1.35
CA ARG A 38 -11.18 -15.11 1.55
C ARG A 38 -12.07 -15.02 0.32
N SER A 39 -13.35 -14.77 0.54
CA SER A 39 -14.36 -14.64 -0.52
C SER A 39 -14.85 -13.20 -0.63
N HIS A 40 -13.93 -12.24 -0.86
CA HIS A 40 -14.30 -10.85 -1.07
C HIS A 40 -15.09 -10.71 -2.37
N LYS A 41 -16.32 -10.19 -2.29
CA LYS A 41 -17.20 -9.99 -3.45
C LYS A 41 -17.07 -8.59 -4.04
N ARG A 42 -16.92 -7.58 -3.18
CA ARG A 42 -16.82 -6.16 -3.55
C ARG A 42 -15.59 -5.56 -2.88
N ILE A 43 -14.63 -5.18 -3.68
CA ILE A 43 -13.33 -4.68 -3.24
C ILE A 43 -13.18 -3.24 -3.73
N LEU A 44 -12.71 -2.32 -2.88
CA LEU A 44 -12.36 -0.96 -3.26
C LEU A 44 -10.85 -0.77 -3.15
N ASP A 45 -10.21 -0.33 -4.22
CA ASP A 45 -8.83 0.13 -4.22
C ASP A 45 -8.81 1.66 -4.21
N VAL A 46 -8.42 2.23 -3.07
CA VAL A 46 -8.42 3.67 -2.82
C VAL A 46 -7.07 4.25 -3.24
N ALA A 47 -7.10 5.30 -4.09
CA ALA A 47 -5.93 5.85 -4.74
C ALA A 47 -5.15 4.75 -5.50
N ALA A 48 -5.86 4.06 -6.40
CA ALA A 48 -5.39 2.87 -7.12
C ALA A 48 -4.19 3.13 -8.05
N GLY A 49 -3.82 4.39 -8.27
CA GLY A 49 -2.76 4.77 -9.18
C GLY A 49 -3.06 4.29 -10.60
N VAL A 50 -2.06 3.75 -11.26
CA VAL A 50 -2.22 3.18 -12.61
C VAL A 50 -2.88 1.78 -12.63
N GLY A 51 -3.35 1.28 -11.48
CA GLY A 51 -4.19 0.09 -11.40
C GLY A 51 -3.46 -1.26 -11.32
N TYR A 52 -2.18 -1.29 -10.96
CA TYR A 52 -1.41 -2.55 -10.94
C TYR A 52 -2.00 -3.62 -10.01
N ALA A 53 -2.34 -3.26 -8.76
CA ALA A 53 -2.96 -4.21 -7.84
C ALA A 53 -4.37 -4.61 -8.31
N ALA A 54 -5.16 -3.61 -8.72
CA ALA A 54 -6.53 -3.80 -9.18
C ALA A 54 -6.60 -4.73 -10.40
N ASN A 55 -5.74 -4.52 -11.39
CA ASN A 55 -5.70 -5.36 -12.60
C ASN A 55 -5.34 -6.82 -12.26
N ARG A 56 -4.33 -7.04 -11.41
CA ARG A 56 -3.97 -8.39 -10.96
C ARG A 56 -5.10 -9.08 -10.20
N ILE A 57 -5.86 -8.34 -9.41
CA ILE A 57 -7.03 -8.88 -8.70
C ILE A 57 -8.12 -9.24 -9.72
N GLN A 58 -8.44 -8.34 -10.66
CA GLN A 58 -9.43 -8.57 -11.70
C GLN A 58 -9.13 -9.84 -12.53
N GLU A 59 -7.86 -10.05 -12.87
CA GLU A 59 -7.43 -11.22 -13.68
C GLU A 59 -7.42 -12.54 -12.90
N ASN A 60 -7.19 -12.52 -11.60
CA ASN A 60 -6.83 -13.71 -10.82
C ASN A 60 -7.74 -13.96 -9.61
N TYR A 61 -8.79 -13.16 -9.42
CA TYR A 61 -9.68 -13.28 -8.28
C TYR A 61 -11.14 -13.02 -8.68
N SER A 62 -12.08 -13.77 -8.11
CA SER A 62 -13.50 -13.73 -8.51
C SER A 62 -14.29 -12.52 -7.99
N GLY A 63 -13.72 -11.69 -7.11
CA GLY A 63 -14.36 -10.51 -6.57
C GLY A 63 -14.39 -9.35 -7.57
N GLN A 64 -15.46 -8.54 -7.54
CA GLN A 64 -15.53 -7.29 -8.30
C GLN A 64 -14.69 -6.22 -7.62
N ILE A 65 -13.75 -5.61 -8.36
CA ILE A 65 -12.92 -4.51 -7.86
C ILE A 65 -13.38 -3.18 -8.42
N PHE A 66 -13.44 -2.17 -7.56
CA PHE A 66 -13.71 -0.77 -7.84
C PHE A 66 -12.47 0.04 -7.53
N CYS A 67 -12.21 1.09 -8.30
CA CYS A 67 -11.04 1.93 -8.12
C CYS A 67 -11.42 3.38 -7.86
N ASN A 68 -10.58 4.08 -7.11
CA ASN A 68 -10.60 5.53 -6.98
C ASN A 68 -9.22 6.09 -7.31
N ASP A 69 -9.19 7.18 -8.05
CA ASP A 69 -8.01 8.03 -8.20
C ASP A 69 -8.42 9.47 -8.56
N LEU A 70 -7.48 10.42 -8.47
CA LEU A 70 -7.67 11.82 -8.86
C LEU A 70 -6.83 12.23 -10.06
N SER A 71 -5.72 11.53 -10.33
CA SER A 71 -4.81 11.80 -11.43
C SER A 71 -5.50 11.49 -12.77
N PRO A 72 -5.59 12.46 -13.72
CA PRO A 72 -6.13 12.20 -15.05
C PRO A 72 -5.43 11.06 -15.78
N THR A 73 -4.11 10.94 -15.63
CA THR A 73 -3.32 9.87 -16.23
C THR A 73 -3.67 8.50 -15.63
N CYS A 74 -3.81 8.42 -14.29
CA CYS A 74 -4.26 7.20 -13.63
C CYS A 74 -5.67 6.80 -14.05
N LEU A 75 -6.62 7.75 -14.04
CA LEU A 75 -8.00 7.53 -14.47
C LEU A 75 -8.08 6.98 -15.90
N LYS A 76 -7.31 7.56 -16.83
CA LYS A 76 -7.23 7.08 -18.21
C LYS A 76 -6.76 5.63 -18.27
N ASN A 77 -5.72 5.28 -17.53
CA ASN A 77 -5.19 3.91 -17.51
C ASN A 77 -6.17 2.91 -16.90
N LEU A 78 -6.80 3.28 -15.77
CA LEU A 78 -7.83 2.45 -15.13
C LEU A 78 -9.01 2.17 -16.07
N HIS A 79 -9.45 3.15 -16.86
CA HIS A 79 -10.47 2.95 -17.90
C HIS A 79 -9.99 2.02 -19.03
N GLN A 80 -8.73 2.13 -19.46
CA GLN A 80 -8.15 1.23 -20.46
C GLN A 80 -8.09 -0.23 -19.99
N LEU A 81 -7.93 -0.43 -18.67
CA LEU A 81 -7.98 -1.74 -18.01
C LEU A 81 -9.42 -2.24 -17.76
N ASN A 82 -10.44 -1.51 -18.20
CA ASN A 82 -11.87 -1.81 -17.96
C ASN A 82 -12.23 -1.94 -16.48
N LEU A 83 -11.54 -1.20 -15.61
CA LEU A 83 -11.82 -1.17 -14.18
C LEU A 83 -12.92 -0.12 -13.88
N PRO A 84 -13.94 -0.45 -13.05
CA PRO A 84 -14.90 0.53 -12.55
C PRO A 84 -14.20 1.60 -11.71
N VAL A 85 -14.32 2.86 -12.11
CA VAL A 85 -13.62 4.00 -11.47
C VAL A 85 -14.62 5.03 -10.95
N THR A 86 -14.39 5.52 -9.73
CA THR A 86 -15.12 6.63 -9.13
C THR A 86 -14.12 7.71 -8.69
N ARG A 87 -14.24 8.91 -9.24
CA ARG A 87 -13.36 10.03 -8.92
C ARG A 87 -13.89 10.82 -7.73
N TYR A 88 -13.20 10.76 -6.59
CA TYR A 88 -13.47 11.58 -5.42
C TYR A 88 -12.20 11.81 -4.61
N SER A 89 -12.18 12.90 -3.83
CA SER A 89 -11.06 13.18 -2.94
C SER A 89 -11.15 12.35 -1.66
N ILE A 90 -10.01 11.87 -1.20
CA ILE A 90 -9.86 11.09 0.04
C ILE A 90 -9.30 11.92 1.20
N ASP A 91 -9.09 13.22 0.99
CA ASP A 91 -8.39 14.09 1.94
C ASP A 91 -9.00 15.50 1.94
N ASN A 92 -10.21 15.62 2.49
CA ASN A 92 -10.94 16.87 2.71
C ASN A 92 -11.43 16.94 4.15
N ASP A 93 -11.62 18.15 4.67
CA ASP A 93 -12.33 18.35 5.91
C ASP A 93 -13.77 17.80 5.79
N GLY A 94 -14.17 16.98 6.76
CA GLY A 94 -15.48 16.34 6.74
C GLY A 94 -15.72 15.40 5.56
N ILE A 95 -14.67 14.73 5.11
CA ILE A 95 -14.69 13.82 3.97
C ILE A 95 -15.83 12.81 4.07
N ARG A 96 -16.55 12.61 2.96
CA ARG A 96 -17.50 11.53 2.79
C ARG A 96 -17.30 10.85 1.45
N PHE A 97 -16.99 9.55 1.49
CA PHE A 97 -16.88 8.77 0.26
C PHE A 97 -18.26 8.55 -0.38
N PRO A 98 -18.37 8.57 -1.72
CA PRO A 98 -19.64 8.49 -2.44
C PRO A 98 -20.24 7.07 -2.45
N PHE A 99 -20.11 6.37 -1.34
CA PHE A 99 -20.64 5.01 -1.15
C PHE A 99 -21.52 4.94 0.09
N ALA A 100 -22.51 4.05 0.07
CA ALA A 100 -23.32 3.74 1.24
C ALA A 100 -22.47 3.07 2.34
N SER A 101 -22.92 3.10 3.58
CA SER A 101 -22.33 2.30 4.65
C SER A 101 -22.46 0.81 4.31
N ASN A 102 -21.48 0.00 4.74
CA ASN A 102 -21.46 -1.44 4.55
C ASN A 102 -21.61 -1.87 3.08
N SER A 103 -20.85 -1.21 2.18
CA SER A 103 -20.90 -1.48 0.72
C SER A 103 -19.77 -2.37 0.22
N PHE A 104 -18.71 -2.58 0.98
CA PHE A 104 -17.52 -3.32 0.56
C PHE A 104 -17.11 -4.39 1.57
N ASN A 105 -16.69 -5.55 1.06
CA ASN A 105 -16.12 -6.62 1.90
C ASN A 105 -14.63 -6.40 2.14
N ALA A 106 -13.97 -5.67 1.24
CA ALA A 106 -12.57 -5.30 1.38
C ALA A 106 -12.33 -3.87 0.88
N VAL A 107 -11.48 -3.12 1.57
CA VAL A 107 -10.92 -1.85 1.12
C VAL A 107 -9.42 -1.95 1.18
N MET A 108 -8.75 -1.51 0.11
CA MET A 108 -7.31 -1.45 0.01
C MET A 108 -6.87 0.02 -0.03
N ALA A 109 -5.81 0.37 0.71
CA ALA A 109 -5.11 1.64 0.64
C ALA A 109 -3.61 1.35 0.70
N LEU A 110 -3.02 1.12 -0.47
CA LEU A 110 -1.64 0.68 -0.61
C LEU A 110 -0.72 1.86 -0.94
N ALA A 111 0.19 2.21 -0.03
CA ALA A 111 1.03 3.41 -0.10
C ALA A 111 0.16 4.66 -0.37
N THR A 112 -0.87 4.83 0.43
CA THR A 112 -1.85 5.91 0.31
C THR A 112 -1.95 6.75 1.58
N ILE A 113 -2.00 6.09 2.74
CA ILE A 113 -2.24 6.74 4.03
C ILE A 113 -1.15 7.75 4.42
N GLU A 114 0.07 7.58 3.95
CA GLU A 114 1.20 8.51 4.14
C GLU A 114 1.01 9.85 3.43
N HIS A 115 0.13 9.91 2.44
CA HIS A 115 -0.20 11.12 1.68
C HIS A 115 -1.41 11.88 2.24
N VAL A 116 -2.16 11.28 3.18
CA VAL A 116 -3.40 11.83 3.71
C VAL A 116 -3.13 12.77 4.87
N ILE A 117 -3.67 14.00 4.82
CA ILE A 117 -3.57 14.98 5.90
C ILE A 117 -4.62 14.70 6.98
N GLN A 118 -5.87 14.42 6.59
CA GLN A 118 -6.99 14.14 7.50
C GLN A 118 -7.15 12.62 7.71
N VAL A 119 -6.10 12.00 8.29
CA VAL A 119 -6.03 10.53 8.41
C VAL A 119 -7.18 9.95 9.25
N ASP A 120 -7.59 10.66 10.31
CA ASP A 120 -8.67 10.20 11.18
C ASP A 120 -9.99 10.05 10.40
N ASP A 121 -10.33 11.07 9.60
CA ASP A 121 -11.57 11.07 8.83
C ASP A 121 -11.50 10.06 7.68
N PHE A 122 -10.33 9.90 7.07
CA PHE A 122 -10.07 8.87 6.07
C PHE A 122 -10.33 7.46 6.63
N VAL A 123 -9.80 7.15 7.81
CA VAL A 123 -9.96 5.82 8.42
C VAL A 123 -11.41 5.59 8.89
N LYS A 124 -12.09 6.64 9.43
CA LYS A 124 -13.52 6.57 9.79
C LYS A 124 -14.40 6.28 8.57
N GLU A 125 -14.13 6.90 7.42
CA GLU A 125 -14.88 6.66 6.19
C GLU A 125 -14.64 5.25 5.65
N ILE A 126 -13.42 4.73 5.71
CA ILE A 126 -13.15 3.32 5.38
C ILE A 126 -13.95 2.39 6.31
N TYR A 127 -13.95 2.67 7.62
CA TYR A 127 -14.74 1.89 8.57
C TYR A 127 -16.24 1.92 8.24
N ARG A 128 -16.76 3.09 7.86
CA ARG A 128 -18.17 3.27 7.52
C ARG A 128 -18.60 2.45 6.30
N ILE A 129 -17.78 2.46 5.24
CA ILE A 129 -18.12 1.78 3.96
C ILE A 129 -17.86 0.29 3.97
N LEU A 130 -17.05 -0.23 4.91
CA LEU A 130 -16.83 -1.66 5.08
C LEU A 130 -18.03 -2.34 5.73
N ASP A 131 -18.36 -3.53 5.22
CA ASP A 131 -19.30 -4.46 5.85
C ASP A 131 -18.82 -4.86 7.25
N ASP A 132 -19.74 -5.35 8.07
CA ASP A 132 -19.37 -6.06 9.28
C ASP A 132 -18.50 -7.28 8.89
N GLU A 133 -17.43 -7.52 9.65
CA GLU A 133 -16.37 -8.49 9.30
C GLU A 133 -15.60 -8.16 7.99
N GLY A 134 -15.76 -6.99 7.40
CA GLY A 134 -15.00 -6.51 6.26
C GLY A 134 -13.53 -6.26 6.59
N CYS A 135 -12.66 -6.33 5.59
CA CYS A 135 -11.22 -6.21 5.75
C CYS A 135 -10.67 -4.91 5.18
N PHE A 136 -9.88 -4.21 5.97
CA PHE A 136 -9.08 -3.07 5.53
C PHE A 136 -7.63 -3.51 5.34
N TYR A 137 -7.13 -3.46 4.11
CA TYR A 137 -5.74 -3.74 3.75
C TYR A 137 -4.99 -2.43 3.55
N VAL A 138 -4.00 -2.18 4.38
CA VAL A 138 -3.23 -0.94 4.33
C VAL A 138 -1.74 -1.24 4.29
N SER A 139 -1.01 -0.50 3.47
CA SER A 139 0.44 -0.42 3.53
C SER A 139 0.90 1.03 3.52
N ALA A 140 2.06 1.27 4.11
CA ALA A 140 2.79 2.52 4.04
C ALA A 140 4.28 2.24 4.16
N PRO A 141 5.17 3.13 3.69
CA PRO A 141 6.59 3.03 3.94
C PRO A 141 6.87 2.89 5.44
N ASN A 142 7.57 1.82 5.80
CA ASN A 142 7.92 1.56 7.20
C ASN A 142 9.23 2.27 7.56
N TYR A 143 9.12 3.48 8.07
CA TYR A 143 10.29 4.31 8.41
C TYR A 143 11.19 3.74 9.52
N ALA A 144 10.77 2.67 10.20
CA ALA A 144 11.61 1.91 11.14
C ALA A 144 12.40 0.78 10.46
N SER A 145 12.21 0.52 9.17
CA SER A 145 12.99 -0.48 8.45
C SER A 145 14.42 -0.01 8.17
N LEU A 146 15.33 -0.96 7.95
CA LEU A 146 16.73 -0.65 7.65
C LEU A 146 16.89 0.22 6.39
N LEU A 147 15.99 0.08 5.42
CA LEU A 147 16.00 0.88 4.20
C LEU A 147 15.93 2.38 4.48
N TYR A 148 15.10 2.78 5.45
CA TYR A 148 14.91 4.19 5.82
C TYR A 148 15.85 4.65 6.93
N LEU A 149 16.16 3.78 7.90
CA LEU A 149 16.99 4.14 9.05
C LEU A 149 18.48 4.22 8.71
N LEU A 150 18.99 3.30 7.87
CA LEU A 150 20.42 3.21 7.60
C LEU A 150 21.01 4.50 7.00
N PRO A 151 20.39 5.16 6.01
CA PRO A 151 20.87 6.44 5.50
C PRO A 151 20.94 7.52 6.59
N VAL A 152 19.95 7.58 7.49
CA VAL A 152 19.93 8.55 8.59
C VAL A 152 21.09 8.30 9.55
N VAL A 153 21.28 7.05 9.98
CA VAL A 153 22.32 6.70 10.97
C VAL A 153 23.73 6.86 10.39
N VAL A 154 23.94 6.48 9.13
CA VAL A 154 25.29 6.47 8.52
C VAL A 154 25.68 7.84 7.97
N SER A 155 24.77 8.59 7.38
CA SER A 155 25.08 9.83 6.64
C SER A 155 24.31 11.07 7.12
N GLY A 156 23.42 10.94 8.11
CA GLY A 156 22.55 12.03 8.56
C GLY A 156 21.52 12.48 7.52
N ARG A 157 21.33 11.69 6.45
CA ARG A 157 20.39 12.03 5.35
C ARG A 157 19.16 11.16 5.42
N THR A 158 17.99 11.76 5.19
CA THR A 158 16.76 10.99 5.02
C THR A 158 16.80 10.19 3.72
N PHE A 159 16.09 9.06 3.67
CA PHE A 159 15.99 8.25 2.45
C PHE A 159 15.41 9.06 1.30
N HIS A 160 14.34 9.83 1.55
CA HIS A 160 13.77 10.77 0.56
C HIS A 160 14.56 12.08 0.58
N ASN A 161 15.55 12.17 -0.30
CA ASN A 161 16.40 13.34 -0.41
C ASN A 161 15.82 14.34 -1.44
N PRO A 162 15.42 15.57 -1.05
CA PRO A 162 14.86 16.57 -1.97
C PRO A 162 15.85 17.05 -3.05
N LEU A 163 17.15 16.85 -2.81
CA LEU A 163 18.19 17.19 -3.79
C LEU A 163 18.33 16.14 -4.90
N ASN A 164 17.73 14.96 -4.73
CA ASN A 164 17.70 13.92 -5.75
C ASN A 164 16.39 14.05 -6.55
N PRO A 165 16.46 14.37 -7.86
CA PRO A 165 15.25 14.54 -8.68
C PRO A 165 14.32 13.32 -8.67
N SER A 166 14.86 12.11 -8.59
CA SER A 166 14.06 10.87 -8.57
C SER A 166 13.31 10.61 -7.25
N MET A 167 13.70 11.28 -6.16
CA MET A 167 13.12 11.14 -4.82
C MET A 167 12.33 12.38 -4.39
N LYS A 168 12.34 13.41 -5.22
CA LYS A 168 11.72 14.71 -4.91
C LYS A 168 10.22 14.60 -4.69
N TYR A 169 9.55 13.75 -5.47
CA TYR A 169 8.12 13.51 -5.33
C TYR A 169 7.80 12.99 -3.92
N GLU A 170 8.41 11.90 -3.50
CA GLU A 170 8.15 11.26 -2.21
C GLU A 170 8.47 12.20 -1.04
N PHE A 171 9.51 13.02 -1.15
CA PHE A 171 9.85 14.01 -0.13
C PHE A 171 8.71 15.02 0.11
N TYR A 172 8.06 15.49 -0.95
CA TYR A 172 6.95 16.46 -0.84
C TYR A 172 5.59 15.80 -0.61
N ALA A 173 5.40 14.59 -1.09
CA ALA A 173 4.12 13.91 -1.05
C ALA A 173 3.88 13.14 0.26
N HIS A 174 4.93 12.65 0.92
CA HIS A 174 4.81 11.93 2.19
C HIS A 174 4.68 12.92 3.36
N VAL A 175 3.46 13.14 3.79
CA VAL A 175 3.15 14.06 4.91
C VAL A 175 3.04 13.34 6.25
N ARG A 176 3.02 12.00 6.26
CA ARG A 176 2.97 11.14 7.46
C ARG A 176 4.08 10.10 7.42
N TYR A 177 4.71 9.89 8.55
CA TYR A 177 5.84 8.97 8.71
C TYR A 177 5.42 7.80 9.59
N PHE A 178 4.76 6.81 8.97
CA PHE A 178 4.35 5.61 9.69
C PHE A 178 5.50 4.64 9.90
N THR A 179 5.43 3.89 10.99
CA THR A 179 6.18 2.66 11.17
C THR A 179 5.20 1.50 11.24
N TYR A 180 5.66 0.28 11.05
CA TYR A 180 4.82 -0.90 11.27
C TYR A 180 4.10 -0.84 12.62
N ARG A 181 4.82 -0.44 13.68
CA ARG A 181 4.27 -0.39 15.03
C ARG A 181 3.22 0.72 15.20
N THR A 182 3.53 1.92 14.74
CA THR A 182 2.57 3.03 14.85
C THR A 182 1.30 2.74 14.05
N LEU A 183 1.41 2.12 12.88
CA LEU A 183 0.25 1.79 12.06
C LEU A 183 -0.65 0.73 12.72
N ILE A 184 -0.05 -0.32 13.30
CA ILE A 184 -0.79 -1.40 13.97
C ILE A 184 -1.42 -0.96 15.31
N GLU A 185 -0.92 0.11 15.93
CA GLU A 185 -1.47 0.71 17.13
C GLU A 185 -2.51 1.81 16.82
N TYR A 186 -2.37 2.52 15.71
CA TYR A 186 -3.21 3.65 15.34
C TYR A 186 -4.55 3.23 14.73
N ILE A 187 -4.56 2.34 13.75
CA ILE A 187 -5.81 1.93 13.07
C ILE A 187 -6.85 1.31 14.03
N PRO A 188 -6.49 0.53 15.06
CA PRO A 188 -7.44 0.03 16.04
C PRO A 188 -8.21 1.08 16.84
N GLN A 189 -7.72 2.32 16.92
CA GLN A 189 -8.43 3.42 17.61
C GLN A 189 -9.78 3.74 16.95
N PHE A 190 -9.99 3.30 15.71
CA PHE A 190 -11.21 3.50 14.92
C PHE A 190 -12.12 2.27 14.88
N GLY A 191 -11.92 1.28 15.76
CA GLY A 191 -12.79 0.09 15.87
C GLY A 191 -12.33 -1.10 15.03
N PHE A 192 -11.16 -1.03 14.43
CA PHE A 192 -10.57 -2.15 13.71
C PHE A 192 -9.79 -3.09 14.65
N ILE A 193 -9.66 -4.36 14.24
CA ILE A 193 -8.84 -5.35 14.92
C ILE A 193 -7.75 -5.82 13.96
N PRO A 194 -6.46 -5.78 14.34
CA PRO A 194 -5.39 -6.31 13.49
C PRO A 194 -5.52 -7.82 13.36
N GLU A 195 -5.59 -8.32 12.13
CA GLU A 195 -5.78 -9.75 11.86
C GLU A 195 -4.53 -10.42 11.30
N ALA A 196 -3.87 -9.77 10.34
CA ALA A 196 -2.68 -10.35 9.72
C ALA A 196 -1.72 -9.27 9.23
N VAL A 197 -0.44 -9.61 9.17
CA VAL A 197 0.56 -8.87 8.41
C VAL A 197 1.13 -9.77 7.33
N TYR A 198 1.13 -9.28 6.10
CA TYR A 198 1.71 -9.92 4.94
C TYR A 198 3.04 -9.24 4.62
N LEU A 199 4.07 -10.05 4.52
CA LEU A 199 5.45 -9.61 4.35
C LEU A 199 5.92 -10.08 2.98
N PRO A 200 5.78 -9.23 1.93
CA PRO A 200 6.27 -9.57 0.61
C PRO A 200 7.80 -9.79 0.64
N LEU A 201 8.24 -10.92 0.11
CA LEU A 201 9.67 -11.18 -0.03
C LEU A 201 10.24 -10.33 -1.18
N PRO A 202 11.46 -9.81 -1.05
CA PRO A 202 12.06 -8.89 -2.01
C PRO A 202 12.47 -9.58 -3.34
N LYS A 203 11.57 -10.37 -3.93
CA LYS A 203 11.80 -11.09 -5.19
C LYS A 203 11.94 -10.16 -6.40
N SER A 204 11.53 -8.93 -6.25
CA SER A 204 11.44 -7.92 -7.30
C SER A 204 12.07 -6.59 -6.94
N SER A 205 12.75 -6.49 -5.80
CA SER A 205 13.57 -5.31 -5.50
C SER A 205 14.71 -5.17 -6.51
N THR A 206 15.09 -3.94 -6.84
CA THR A 206 16.26 -3.67 -7.67
C THR A 206 17.50 -4.38 -7.14
N THR A 207 17.69 -4.35 -5.81
CA THR A 207 18.79 -5.06 -5.14
C THR A 207 18.79 -6.55 -5.42
N TYR A 208 17.64 -7.23 -5.36
CA TYR A 208 17.57 -8.66 -5.63
C TYR A 208 17.83 -8.99 -7.10
N THR A 209 17.31 -8.16 -8.00
CA THR A 209 17.52 -8.31 -9.44
C THR A 209 18.99 -8.10 -9.83
N ASP A 210 19.62 -7.06 -9.28
CA ASP A 210 21.06 -6.81 -9.47
C ASP A 210 21.91 -7.94 -8.90
N LEU A 211 21.52 -8.49 -7.75
CA LEU A 211 22.21 -9.64 -7.16
C LEU A 211 22.05 -10.89 -8.03
N ILE A 212 20.86 -11.17 -8.56
CA ILE A 212 20.65 -12.31 -9.49
C ILE A 212 21.53 -12.16 -10.72
N ALA A 213 21.57 -10.99 -11.33
CA ALA A 213 22.39 -10.72 -12.51
C ALA A 213 23.88 -10.95 -12.25
N ARG A 214 24.36 -10.65 -11.03
CA ARG A 214 25.77 -10.81 -10.66
C ARG A 214 26.11 -12.18 -10.09
N SER A 215 25.24 -12.78 -9.29
CA SER A 215 25.46 -14.06 -8.61
C SER A 215 24.17 -14.64 -8.03
N LYS A 216 23.73 -15.77 -8.57
CA LYS A 216 22.58 -16.52 -8.04
C LYS A 216 22.76 -16.91 -6.57
N LEU A 217 23.99 -17.24 -6.16
CA LEU A 217 24.30 -17.61 -4.77
C LEU A 217 24.07 -16.42 -3.82
N LYS A 218 24.60 -15.22 -4.16
CA LYS A 218 24.42 -14.01 -3.35
C LYS A 218 22.93 -13.62 -3.26
N ALA A 219 22.19 -13.73 -4.36
CA ALA A 219 20.75 -13.48 -4.38
C ALA A 219 19.97 -14.45 -3.47
N THR A 220 20.34 -15.74 -3.48
CA THR A 220 19.73 -16.76 -2.61
C THR A 220 20.02 -16.45 -1.14
N ILE A 221 21.28 -16.15 -0.78
CA ILE A 221 21.65 -15.78 0.59
C ILE A 221 20.88 -14.53 1.05
N PHE A 222 20.81 -13.50 0.22
CA PHE A 222 20.05 -12.29 0.51
C PHE A 222 18.57 -12.60 0.78
N LYS A 223 17.92 -13.37 -0.11
CA LYS A 223 16.52 -13.78 0.05
C LYS A 223 16.30 -14.59 1.32
N MET A 224 17.18 -15.53 1.63
CA MET A 224 17.11 -16.32 2.87
C MET A 224 17.26 -15.43 4.10
N GLY A 225 18.25 -14.55 4.11
CA GLY A 225 18.48 -13.59 5.20
C GLY A 225 17.27 -12.69 5.44
N MET A 226 16.71 -12.11 4.38
CA MET A 226 15.50 -11.30 4.49
C MET A 226 14.29 -12.10 4.96
N SER A 227 14.14 -13.35 4.51
CA SER A 227 13.06 -14.23 4.97
C SER A 227 13.16 -14.52 6.46
N VAL A 228 14.36 -14.80 6.96
CA VAL A 228 14.60 -15.00 8.40
C VAL A 228 14.31 -13.71 9.16
N LEU A 229 14.84 -12.58 8.71
CA LEU A 229 14.63 -11.28 9.35
C LEU A 229 13.14 -10.93 9.48
N TYR A 230 12.36 -11.12 8.42
CA TYR A 230 10.93 -10.83 8.42
C TYR A 230 10.14 -11.81 9.30
N ARG A 231 10.54 -13.10 9.37
CA ARG A 231 9.94 -14.06 10.29
C ARG A 231 10.18 -13.70 11.75
N LEU A 232 11.38 -13.22 12.09
CA LEU A 232 11.71 -12.78 13.44
C LEU A 232 10.90 -11.53 13.82
N SER A 233 10.84 -10.54 12.96
CA SER A 233 10.06 -9.32 13.23
C SER A 233 9.57 -8.61 11.98
N PRO A 234 8.23 -8.41 11.83
CA PRO A 234 7.64 -7.62 10.75
C PRO A 234 8.15 -6.18 10.66
N ARG A 235 8.65 -5.64 11.76
CA ARG A 235 9.17 -4.25 11.83
C ARG A 235 10.34 -3.98 10.89
N TRP A 236 10.97 -5.02 10.37
CA TRP A 236 12.09 -4.87 9.43
C TRP A 236 11.65 -4.85 7.96
N ALA A 237 10.41 -5.22 7.67
CA ALA A 237 9.87 -5.13 6.31
C ALA A 237 9.75 -3.65 5.90
N SER A 238 10.14 -3.34 4.66
CA SER A 238 10.13 -1.97 4.14
C SER A 238 8.72 -1.43 3.96
N GLU A 239 7.79 -2.29 3.56
CA GLU A 239 6.40 -1.94 3.32
C GLU A 239 5.48 -3.15 3.55
N PRO A 240 5.22 -3.52 4.81
CA PRO A 240 4.31 -4.60 5.13
C PRO A 240 2.86 -4.24 4.79
N ILE A 241 2.09 -5.20 4.27
CA ILE A 241 0.66 -5.04 4.09
C ILE A 241 -0.02 -5.55 5.35
N ILE A 242 -0.77 -4.70 6.04
CA ILE A 242 -1.50 -5.08 7.26
C ILE A 242 -2.97 -5.20 6.93
N CYS A 243 -3.57 -6.33 7.33
CA CYS A 243 -5.00 -6.54 7.25
C CYS A 243 -5.61 -6.27 8.63
N PHE A 244 -6.56 -5.36 8.65
CA PHE A 244 -7.41 -5.07 9.79
C PHE A 244 -8.83 -5.52 9.49
N ARG A 245 -9.53 -6.05 10.48
CA ARG A 245 -10.94 -6.45 10.36
C ARG A 245 -11.84 -5.49 11.11
N LYS A 246 -12.90 -5.06 10.47
CA LYS A 246 -14.04 -4.45 11.15
C LYS A 246 -14.84 -5.57 11.81
N SER A 247 -14.64 -5.83 13.10
CA SER A 247 -15.27 -6.95 13.78
C SER A 247 -15.87 -6.54 15.13
N ILE A 248 -17.04 -7.09 15.39
CA ILE A 248 -17.71 -7.00 16.70
C ILE A 248 -17.10 -8.03 17.68
N ASN A 249 -16.49 -9.09 17.15
CA ASN A 249 -15.88 -10.15 17.96
C ASN A 249 -14.39 -9.89 18.16
N ARG A 250 -13.97 -9.66 19.39
CA ARG A 250 -12.59 -9.27 19.77
C ARG A 250 -11.56 -10.41 19.83
N SER A 251 -11.92 -11.63 19.52
CA SER A 251 -11.01 -12.79 19.68
C SER A 251 -10.38 -13.24 18.36
N ILE A 252 -9.75 -12.31 17.62
CA ILE A 252 -9.02 -12.62 16.38
C ILE A 252 -7.55 -12.87 16.69
N LYS A 253 -7.03 -14.06 16.29
CA LYS A 253 -5.61 -14.37 16.42
C LYS A 253 -4.82 -13.68 15.32
N PHE A 254 -3.90 -12.79 15.69
CA PHE A 254 -3.03 -12.11 14.76
C PHE A 254 -2.03 -13.07 14.08
N ARG A 255 -1.92 -12.97 12.74
CA ARG A 255 -1.08 -13.85 11.91
C ARG A 255 0.02 -13.08 11.20
N LYS A 256 1.18 -13.72 11.03
CA LYS A 256 2.29 -13.22 10.21
C LYS A 256 2.44 -14.15 9.01
N VAL A 257 2.36 -13.60 7.80
CA VAL A 257 2.39 -14.35 6.54
C VAL A 257 3.51 -13.82 5.66
N LEU A 258 4.41 -14.71 5.23
CA LEU A 258 5.43 -14.42 4.22
C LEU A 258 4.88 -14.79 2.85
N ILE A 259 4.92 -13.86 1.90
CA ILE A 259 4.38 -14.03 0.53
C ILE A 259 5.38 -13.59 -0.53
#